data_2c69997444c9b83cb31b62ae332b61b5
#
_entry.id   2c69997444c9b83cb31b62ae332b61b5
#
_cell.length_a   1.000
_cell.length_b   1.000
_cell.length_c   1.000
_cell.angle_alpha   90.00
_cell.angle_beta   90.00
_cell.angle_gamma   90.00
#
_symmetry.space_group_name_H-M   'P 1'
#
loop_
_entity.id
_entity.type
_entity.pdbx_description
1 polymer ?
#
loop_
_entity_poly.entity_id
_entity_poly.type
_entity_poly.pdbx_seq_one_letter_code
_entity_poly.pdbx_strand_id
1 'polypeptide(L)'
;SPLARRLAREQGLDLQQMRGTGPGGRIIRRDIEAALSSGAAAPARAPRPTAEDFTDVPLTQIRKTIAKRLSESIGPIPTFYLTAELDLTRASEMRTAAAELGEEYKVSYNDIVLKAVATALAQHPEVNAHWLGDRIRYFNRVHLGMAVATEDGLIVPVIFDADRKRMSEISREAKELARRARDRKLTPEEYTGGTFSVSNLGMFGIDQFTAIINPPEAGILAIGAIEDKPVVVDGAPQVRKRLRITMSCDHRVIDGAVGAAFLQTVRRMIENPLLLVY
;
A
#
# COMPACT_ATOMS: atom_id res chain seq x y z
N SER A 1 -15.87 22.34 57.76
CA SER A 1 -16.60 23.59 57.41
C SER A 1 -16.46 23.84 55.91
N PRO A 2 -17.31 24.64 55.26
CA PRO A 2 -17.17 24.97 53.84
C PRO A 2 -15.80 25.51 53.47
N LEU A 3 -15.23 26.36 54.31
CA LEU A 3 -13.89 26.94 54.12
C LEU A 3 -12.80 25.86 54.21
N ALA A 4 -12.89 24.94 55.17
CA ALA A 4 -11.93 23.85 55.33
C ALA A 4 -11.95 22.88 54.09
N ARG A 5 -13.14 22.61 53.54
CA ARG A 5 -13.27 21.80 52.32
C ARG A 5 -12.60 22.46 51.09
N ARG A 6 -12.76 23.79 50.97
CA ARG A 6 -12.11 24.55 49.89
C ARG A 6 -10.61 24.53 50.01
N LEU A 7 -10.07 24.86 51.20
CA LEU A 7 -8.63 24.84 51.47
C LEU A 7 -7.98 23.44 51.28
N ALA A 8 -8.66 22.38 51.74
CA ALA A 8 -8.18 21.02 51.56
C ALA A 8 -8.12 20.65 50.09
N ARG A 9 -9.11 21.05 49.27
CA ARG A 9 -9.12 20.81 47.82
C ARG A 9 -8.00 21.58 47.11
N GLU A 10 -7.76 22.84 47.49
CA GLU A 10 -6.70 23.68 46.92
C GLU A 10 -5.30 23.13 47.25
N GLN A 11 -5.15 22.47 48.40
CA GLN A 11 -3.88 21.94 48.91
C GLN A 11 -3.73 20.40 48.72
N GLY A 12 -4.66 19.72 48.05
CA GLY A 12 -4.60 18.30 47.77
C GLY A 12 -4.71 17.38 49.00
N LEU A 13 -5.29 17.84 50.11
CA LEU A 13 -5.41 17.07 51.35
C LEU A 13 -6.73 16.27 51.38
N ASP A 14 -6.62 14.98 51.79
CA ASP A 14 -7.77 14.09 51.97
C ASP A 14 -8.42 14.28 53.33
N LEU A 15 -9.59 14.89 53.33
CA LEU A 15 -10.39 15.16 54.55
C LEU A 15 -10.86 13.90 55.28
N GLN A 16 -10.90 12.73 54.64
CA GLN A 16 -11.32 11.50 55.30
C GLN A 16 -10.27 10.96 56.27
N GLN A 17 -9.02 11.35 56.10
CA GLN A 17 -7.90 10.95 56.96
C GLN A 17 -7.61 11.96 58.07
N MET A 18 -8.41 13.04 58.18
CA MET A 18 -8.21 14.10 59.14
C MET A 18 -9.22 14.04 60.31
N ARG A 19 -8.75 14.21 61.52
CA ARG A 19 -9.60 14.34 62.70
C ARG A 19 -9.92 15.82 62.95
N GLY A 20 -11.21 16.18 62.88
CA GLY A 20 -11.63 17.58 63.11
C GLY A 20 -11.61 17.93 64.63
N THR A 21 -11.08 19.13 64.96
CA THR A 21 -11.05 19.64 66.35
C THR A 21 -12.15 20.69 66.61
N GLY A 22 -13.00 20.96 65.62
CA GLY A 22 -14.12 21.90 65.76
C GLY A 22 -15.33 21.30 66.48
N PRO A 23 -16.34 22.15 66.84
CA PRO A 23 -17.60 21.72 67.53
C PRO A 23 -18.28 20.58 66.75
N GLY A 24 -18.58 19.47 67.49
CA GLY A 24 -19.19 18.28 66.90
C GLY A 24 -18.27 17.48 65.96
N GLY A 25 -16.95 17.58 66.16
CA GLY A 25 -15.97 16.82 65.36
C GLY A 25 -15.74 17.38 63.96
N ARG A 26 -16.17 18.62 63.71
CA ARG A 26 -16.02 19.25 62.37
C ARG A 26 -14.56 19.64 62.11
N ILE A 27 -14.10 19.37 60.90
CA ILE A 27 -12.78 19.86 60.43
C ILE A 27 -12.89 21.39 60.18
N ILE A 28 -12.03 22.16 60.84
CA ILE A 28 -11.91 23.60 60.75
C ILE A 28 -10.63 24.01 60.06
N ARG A 29 -10.47 25.29 59.72
CA ARG A 29 -9.29 25.81 58.97
C ARG A 29 -7.96 25.47 59.68
N ARG A 30 -7.92 25.58 61.01
CA ARG A 30 -6.70 25.29 61.82
C ARG A 30 -6.25 23.86 61.71
N ASP A 31 -7.15 22.89 61.48
CA ASP A 31 -6.82 21.50 61.29
C ASP A 31 -6.11 21.26 59.95
N ILE A 32 -6.50 21.99 58.89
CA ILE A 32 -5.86 21.97 57.60
C ILE A 32 -4.46 22.58 57.67
N GLU A 33 -4.35 23.75 58.33
CA GLU A 33 -3.06 24.41 58.52
C GLU A 33 -2.09 23.58 59.37
N ALA A 34 -2.56 22.86 60.38
CA ALA A 34 -1.78 21.96 61.20
C ALA A 34 -1.32 20.74 60.37
N ALA A 35 -2.16 20.18 59.55
CA ALA A 35 -1.81 19.09 58.64
C ALA A 35 -0.73 19.48 57.62
N LEU A 36 -0.83 20.70 57.10
CA LEU A 36 0.20 21.25 56.16
C LEU A 36 1.54 21.49 56.90
N SER A 37 1.51 21.99 58.11
CA SER A 37 2.72 22.25 58.90
C SER A 37 3.38 20.98 59.48
N SER A 38 2.62 19.93 59.69
CA SER A 38 3.12 18.64 60.19
C SER A 38 3.72 17.75 59.10
N GLY A 39 3.79 18.21 57.86
CA GLY A 39 4.44 17.48 56.78
C GLY A 39 3.75 16.19 56.41
N ALA A 40 2.42 16.08 56.67
CA ALA A 40 1.64 14.94 56.16
C ALA A 40 1.62 15.03 54.64
N ALA A 41 2.64 14.49 54.02
CA ALA A 41 2.74 14.33 52.57
C ALA A 41 1.51 13.56 52.12
N ALA A 42 0.85 14.02 51.07
CA ALA A 42 -0.15 13.25 50.37
C ALA A 42 0.44 11.83 50.12
N PRO A 43 -0.33 10.76 50.36
CA PRO A 43 0.18 9.42 50.11
C PRO A 43 0.76 9.40 48.69
N ALA A 44 2.04 9.03 48.60
CA ALA A 44 2.72 8.92 47.32
C ALA A 44 1.85 8.02 46.45
N ARG A 45 1.37 8.57 45.35
CA ARG A 45 0.57 7.84 44.35
C ARG A 45 1.42 6.59 44.01
N ALA A 46 0.91 5.40 44.34
CA ALA A 46 1.59 4.16 44.03
C ALA A 46 2.10 4.24 42.59
N PRO A 47 3.36 3.89 42.32
CA PRO A 47 3.88 3.92 40.95
C PRO A 47 2.91 3.10 40.11
N ARG A 48 2.30 3.74 39.11
CA ARG A 48 1.57 3.00 38.07
C ARG A 48 2.59 1.99 37.55
N PRO A 49 2.22 0.69 37.40
CA PRO A 49 3.09 -0.24 36.71
C PRO A 49 3.40 0.43 35.37
N THR A 50 4.66 0.75 35.13
CA THR A 50 5.15 1.19 33.83
C THR A 50 4.95 -0.02 32.93
N ALA A 51 3.78 -0.08 32.24
CA ALA A 51 3.71 -0.86 31.02
C ALA A 51 4.86 -0.34 30.18
N GLU A 52 5.76 -1.21 29.73
CA GLU A 52 6.82 -0.84 28.82
C GLU A 52 6.16 -0.08 27.68
N ASP A 53 6.71 1.09 27.32
CA ASP A 53 6.13 1.96 26.27
C ASP A 53 6.27 1.34 24.87
N PHE A 54 6.78 0.11 24.79
CA PHE A 54 7.03 -0.64 23.56
C PHE A 54 6.75 -2.12 23.76
N THR A 55 6.59 -2.80 22.62
CA THR A 55 6.51 -4.27 22.58
C THR A 55 7.42 -4.77 21.47
N ASP A 56 8.39 -5.62 21.82
CA ASP A 56 9.25 -6.28 20.84
C ASP A 56 8.54 -7.51 20.26
N VAL A 57 8.45 -7.55 18.92
CA VAL A 57 7.89 -8.68 18.19
C VAL A 57 8.98 -9.35 17.35
N PRO A 58 9.30 -10.64 17.59
CA PRO A 58 10.29 -11.37 16.81
C PRO A 58 9.91 -11.44 15.32
N LEU A 59 10.89 -11.22 14.43
CA LEU A 59 10.67 -11.31 13.01
C LEU A 59 10.40 -12.75 12.55
N THR A 60 9.34 -12.95 11.77
CA THR A 60 9.10 -14.23 11.08
C THR A 60 10.14 -14.44 9.98
N GLN A 61 10.33 -15.69 9.51
CA GLN A 61 11.25 -15.99 8.39
C GLN A 61 10.83 -15.30 7.10
N ILE A 62 9.53 -15.18 6.85
CA ILE A 62 8.99 -14.44 5.70
C ILE A 62 9.43 -12.98 5.78
N ARG A 63 9.27 -12.33 6.94
CA ARG A 63 9.67 -10.92 7.13
C ARG A 63 11.17 -10.71 6.95
N LYS A 64 12.01 -11.65 7.43
CA LYS A 64 13.47 -11.62 7.23
C LYS A 64 13.82 -11.71 5.73
N THR A 65 13.17 -12.62 5.00
CA THR A 65 13.37 -12.78 3.55
C THR A 65 12.96 -11.54 2.77
N ILE A 66 11.80 -10.96 3.11
CA ILE A 66 11.33 -9.70 2.51
C ILE A 66 12.34 -8.57 2.76
N ALA A 67 12.77 -8.38 4.00
CA ALA A 67 13.72 -7.34 4.37
C ALA A 67 15.04 -7.47 3.59
N LYS A 68 15.58 -8.69 3.47
CA LYS A 68 16.77 -8.97 2.69
C LYS A 68 16.58 -8.58 1.21
N ARG A 69 15.52 -9.07 0.56
CA ARG A 69 15.26 -8.80 -0.87
C ARG A 69 15.03 -7.32 -1.16
N LEU A 70 14.29 -6.63 -0.30
CA LEU A 70 14.05 -5.18 -0.48
C LEU A 70 15.34 -4.37 -0.28
N SER A 71 16.21 -4.77 0.63
CA SER A 71 17.53 -4.14 0.81
C SER A 71 18.47 -4.37 -0.39
N GLU A 72 18.35 -5.50 -1.10
CA GLU A 72 19.07 -5.77 -2.34
C GLU A 72 18.58 -4.87 -3.50
N SER A 73 17.39 -4.29 -3.40
CA SER A 73 16.82 -3.36 -4.40
C SER A 73 17.18 -1.91 -4.14
N ILE A 74 16.81 -1.36 -2.97
CA ILE A 74 16.87 0.10 -2.69
C ILE A 74 18.30 0.59 -2.56
N GLY A 75 19.32 0.06 -2.50
CA GLY A 75 20.68 0.62 -2.49
C GLY A 75 21.38 0.44 -3.84
N PRO A 76 21.49 -0.82 -4.30
CA PRO A 76 22.28 -1.15 -5.47
C PRO A 76 21.64 -0.77 -6.82
N ILE A 77 20.31 -0.63 -6.89
CA ILE A 77 19.62 -0.32 -8.15
C ILE A 77 19.50 1.20 -8.31
N PRO A 78 20.14 1.82 -9.32
CA PRO A 78 19.93 3.23 -9.64
C PRO A 78 18.52 3.41 -10.22
N THR A 79 17.55 3.60 -9.33
CA THR A 79 16.13 3.66 -9.70
C THR A 79 15.70 5.07 -10.04
N PHE A 80 15.00 5.24 -11.16
CA PHE A 80 14.27 6.45 -11.50
C PHE A 80 12.79 6.15 -11.74
N TYR A 81 11.96 7.18 -11.78
CA TYR A 81 10.52 7.04 -11.78
C TYR A 81 9.89 7.81 -12.93
N LEU A 82 8.94 7.17 -13.62
CA LEU A 82 8.12 7.80 -14.65
C LEU A 82 6.65 7.71 -14.25
N THR A 83 5.95 8.85 -14.21
CA THR A 83 4.52 8.91 -13.87
C THR A 83 3.72 9.38 -15.07
N ALA A 84 2.60 8.72 -15.31
CA ALA A 84 1.61 9.11 -16.31
C ALA A 84 0.21 9.08 -15.71
N GLU A 85 -0.64 10.03 -16.13
CA GLU A 85 -2.05 10.04 -15.79
C GLU A 85 -2.85 9.63 -17.03
N LEU A 86 -3.78 8.68 -16.87
CA LEU A 86 -4.55 8.03 -17.93
C LEU A 86 -6.03 8.38 -17.83
N ASP A 87 -6.71 8.44 -18.96
CA ASP A 87 -8.16 8.56 -19.05
C ASP A 87 -8.80 7.18 -19.15
N LEU A 88 -9.67 6.86 -18.18
CA LEU A 88 -10.34 5.56 -18.11
C LEU A 88 -11.77 5.58 -18.66
N THR A 89 -12.20 6.66 -19.33
CA THR A 89 -13.59 6.80 -19.78
C THR A 89 -14.00 5.64 -20.67
N ARG A 90 -13.25 5.36 -21.75
CA ARG A 90 -13.55 4.23 -22.66
C ARG A 90 -13.38 2.86 -22.00
N ALA A 91 -12.39 2.71 -21.10
CA ALA A 91 -12.22 1.49 -20.34
C ALA A 91 -13.42 1.24 -19.39
N SER A 92 -13.99 2.31 -18.83
CA SER A 92 -15.18 2.24 -18.00
C SER A 92 -16.42 1.84 -18.82
N GLU A 93 -16.60 2.44 -20.00
CA GLU A 93 -17.67 2.10 -20.94
C GLU A 93 -17.58 0.63 -21.36
N MET A 94 -16.41 0.16 -21.80
CA MET A 94 -16.17 -1.24 -22.13
C MET A 94 -16.50 -2.20 -20.98
N ARG A 95 -16.06 -1.84 -19.76
CA ARG A 95 -16.33 -2.64 -18.55
C ARG A 95 -17.83 -2.74 -18.26
N THR A 96 -18.58 -1.63 -18.43
CA THR A 96 -20.03 -1.61 -18.24
C THR A 96 -20.72 -2.48 -19.29
N ALA A 97 -20.38 -2.31 -20.55
CA ALA A 97 -20.94 -3.11 -21.64
C ALA A 97 -20.63 -4.60 -21.49
N ALA A 98 -19.40 -4.96 -21.07
CA ALA A 98 -19.04 -6.35 -20.80
C ALA A 98 -19.87 -6.96 -19.67
N ALA A 99 -20.17 -6.20 -18.61
CA ALA A 99 -20.99 -6.67 -17.49
C ALA A 99 -22.45 -6.92 -17.88
N GLU A 100 -22.96 -6.20 -18.87
CA GLU A 100 -24.32 -6.38 -19.42
C GLU A 100 -24.46 -7.70 -20.22
N LEU A 101 -23.35 -8.23 -20.76
CA LEU A 101 -23.33 -9.48 -21.51
C LEU A 101 -23.43 -10.73 -20.62
N GLY A 102 -23.11 -10.62 -19.32
CA GLY A 102 -23.17 -11.71 -18.34
C GLY A 102 -21.99 -11.71 -17.36
N GLU A 103 -22.11 -12.51 -16.30
CA GLU A 103 -21.10 -12.61 -15.22
C GLU A 103 -19.74 -13.09 -15.75
N GLU A 104 -19.71 -13.97 -16.74
CA GLU A 104 -18.50 -14.52 -17.35
C GLU A 104 -17.66 -13.48 -18.11
N TYR A 105 -18.29 -12.36 -18.51
CA TYR A 105 -17.62 -11.24 -19.21
C TYR A 105 -17.20 -10.10 -18.28
N LYS A 106 -17.57 -10.17 -17.00
CA LYS A 106 -17.19 -9.14 -16.04
C LYS A 106 -15.69 -9.06 -15.85
N VAL A 107 -15.14 -7.88 -16.13
CA VAL A 107 -13.72 -7.55 -15.92
C VAL A 107 -13.58 -6.39 -14.93
N SER A 108 -12.50 -6.42 -14.13
CA SER A 108 -12.14 -5.31 -13.27
C SER A 108 -11.19 -4.34 -14.00
N TYR A 109 -11.04 -3.13 -13.48
CA TYR A 109 -9.99 -2.22 -13.97
C TYR A 109 -8.60 -2.83 -13.83
N ASN A 110 -8.36 -3.61 -12.77
CA ASN A 110 -7.10 -4.31 -12.58
C ASN A 110 -6.82 -5.31 -13.72
N ASP A 111 -7.83 -6.05 -14.18
CA ASP A 111 -7.69 -7.01 -15.28
C ASP A 111 -7.33 -6.29 -16.60
N ILE A 112 -7.96 -5.12 -16.85
CA ILE A 112 -7.66 -4.28 -18.00
C ILE A 112 -6.21 -3.80 -17.95
N VAL A 113 -5.76 -3.32 -16.80
CA VAL A 113 -4.37 -2.84 -16.62
C VAL A 113 -3.38 -4.00 -16.76
N LEU A 114 -3.62 -5.16 -16.15
CA LEU A 114 -2.75 -6.33 -16.27
C LEU A 114 -2.62 -6.77 -17.75
N LYS A 115 -3.73 -6.82 -18.49
CA LYS A 115 -3.71 -7.15 -19.91
C LYS A 115 -2.97 -6.10 -20.73
N ALA A 116 -3.19 -4.81 -20.47
CA ALA A 116 -2.49 -3.73 -21.15
C ALA A 116 -0.97 -3.78 -20.91
N VAL A 117 -0.55 -4.00 -19.67
CA VAL A 117 0.86 -4.14 -19.30
C VAL A 117 1.49 -5.35 -19.98
N ALA A 118 0.83 -6.52 -19.91
CA ALA A 118 1.34 -7.73 -20.53
C ALA A 118 1.51 -7.58 -22.07
N THR A 119 0.52 -6.97 -22.73
CA THR A 119 0.56 -6.72 -24.17
C THR A 119 1.62 -5.68 -24.54
N ALA A 120 1.77 -4.62 -23.73
CA ALA A 120 2.80 -3.60 -23.93
C ALA A 120 4.22 -4.15 -23.74
N LEU A 121 4.45 -5.00 -22.72
CA LEU A 121 5.75 -5.64 -22.48
C LEU A 121 6.19 -6.53 -23.65
N ALA A 122 5.26 -7.19 -24.34
CA ALA A 122 5.57 -7.96 -25.55
C ALA A 122 6.04 -7.06 -26.72
N GLN A 123 5.66 -5.78 -26.72
CA GLN A 123 6.08 -4.80 -27.72
C GLN A 123 7.34 -4.01 -27.31
N HIS A 124 7.74 -4.12 -26.04
CA HIS A 124 8.88 -3.40 -25.46
C HIS A 124 9.81 -4.40 -24.72
N PRO A 125 10.54 -5.25 -25.46
CA PRO A 125 11.41 -6.28 -24.86
C PRO A 125 12.50 -5.68 -23.96
N GLU A 126 12.93 -4.43 -24.21
CA GLU A 126 13.92 -3.72 -23.40
C GLU A 126 13.42 -3.46 -21.96
N VAL A 127 12.09 -3.40 -21.78
CA VAL A 127 11.45 -3.23 -20.47
C VAL A 127 11.21 -4.58 -19.80
N ASN A 128 10.96 -5.63 -20.59
CA ASN A 128 10.74 -7.00 -20.11
C ASN A 128 12.06 -7.73 -19.90
N ALA A 129 12.86 -7.27 -18.95
CA ALA A 129 14.25 -7.67 -18.82
C ALA A 129 14.71 -7.87 -17.37
N HIS A 130 15.80 -8.61 -17.20
CA HIS A 130 16.50 -8.78 -15.92
C HIS A 130 17.94 -8.26 -16.03
N TRP A 131 18.39 -7.58 -14.97
CA TRP A 131 19.81 -7.29 -14.75
C TRP A 131 20.49 -8.47 -14.04
N LEU A 132 21.50 -9.07 -14.67
CA LEU A 132 22.23 -10.24 -14.14
C LEU A 132 23.69 -9.91 -13.77
N GLY A 133 24.03 -8.64 -13.61
CA GLY A 133 25.37 -8.17 -13.22
C GLY A 133 26.29 -7.98 -14.43
N ASP A 134 26.62 -9.04 -15.14
CA ASP A 134 27.50 -9.08 -16.32
C ASP A 134 26.74 -8.99 -17.65
N ARG A 135 25.42 -9.13 -17.64
CA ARG A 135 24.56 -9.10 -18.84
C ARG A 135 23.13 -8.70 -18.50
N ILE A 136 22.42 -8.26 -19.52
CA ILE A 136 20.96 -8.06 -19.49
C ILE A 136 20.32 -9.27 -20.17
N ARG A 137 19.27 -9.81 -19.54
CA ARG A 137 18.45 -10.86 -20.14
C ARG A 137 17.13 -10.28 -20.57
N TYR A 138 16.86 -10.25 -21.86
CA TYR A 138 15.56 -9.91 -22.43
C TYR A 138 14.70 -11.16 -22.55
N PHE A 139 13.41 -11.05 -22.21
CA PHE A 139 12.49 -12.16 -22.22
C PHE A 139 11.56 -12.09 -23.44
N ASN A 140 11.42 -13.22 -24.14
CA ASN A 140 10.50 -13.38 -25.27
C ASN A 140 9.07 -13.72 -24.84
N ARG A 141 8.81 -13.80 -23.55
CA ARG A 141 7.54 -14.09 -22.91
C ARG A 141 7.35 -13.13 -21.75
N VAL A 142 6.10 -12.83 -21.45
CA VAL A 142 5.76 -11.99 -20.32
C VAL A 142 5.22 -12.85 -19.17
N HIS A 143 5.97 -12.90 -18.08
CA HIS A 143 5.56 -13.53 -16.83
C HIS A 143 5.31 -12.41 -15.84
N LEU A 144 4.01 -12.05 -15.68
CA LEU A 144 3.61 -10.84 -14.97
C LEU A 144 3.37 -11.12 -13.50
N GLY A 145 4.25 -10.59 -12.64
CA GLY A 145 4.08 -10.60 -11.20
C GLY A 145 2.97 -9.64 -10.77
N MET A 146 2.12 -10.07 -9.86
CA MET A 146 1.06 -9.25 -9.27
C MET A 146 1.23 -9.19 -7.75
N ALA A 147 1.55 -8.02 -7.21
CA ALA A 147 1.72 -7.84 -5.77
C ALA A 147 0.41 -8.04 -5.02
N VAL A 148 0.38 -8.96 -4.06
CA VAL A 148 -0.76 -9.27 -3.21
C VAL A 148 -0.38 -9.11 -1.75
N ALA A 149 -1.12 -8.26 -1.04
CA ALA A 149 -1.00 -8.10 0.40
C ALA A 149 -1.61 -9.32 1.13
N THR A 150 -0.87 -9.85 2.12
CA THR A 150 -1.28 -10.93 3.02
C THR A 150 -1.04 -10.50 4.46
N GLU A 151 -1.54 -11.27 5.43
CA GLU A 151 -1.29 -11.01 6.86
C GLU A 151 0.20 -11.01 7.22
N ASP A 152 1.00 -11.87 6.57
CA ASP A 152 2.44 -12.00 6.84
C ASP A 152 3.30 -10.98 6.09
N GLY A 153 2.72 -10.24 5.14
CA GLY A 153 3.42 -9.26 4.31
C GLY A 153 2.95 -9.25 2.86
N LEU A 154 3.89 -9.08 1.92
CA LEU A 154 3.63 -9.02 0.48
C LEU A 154 4.17 -10.27 -0.19
N ILE A 155 3.38 -10.89 -1.08
CA ILE A 155 3.80 -11.94 -1.99
C ILE A 155 3.46 -11.52 -3.43
N VAL A 156 4.24 -12.01 -4.41
CA VAL A 156 4.09 -11.63 -5.82
C VAL A 156 3.84 -12.88 -6.66
N PRO A 157 2.60 -13.41 -6.70
CA PRO A 157 2.27 -14.50 -7.64
C PRO A 157 2.43 -14.04 -9.08
N VAL A 158 2.74 -15.00 -9.97
CA VAL A 158 3.09 -14.76 -11.36
C VAL A 158 2.03 -15.34 -12.30
N ILE A 159 1.53 -14.50 -13.19
CA ILE A 159 0.72 -14.92 -14.33
C ILE A 159 1.67 -15.24 -15.47
N PHE A 160 1.94 -16.50 -15.72
CA PHE A 160 2.84 -16.94 -16.77
C PHE A 160 2.26 -16.75 -18.17
N ASP A 161 3.09 -16.43 -19.16
CA ASP A 161 2.68 -16.19 -20.56
C ASP A 161 1.49 -15.22 -20.71
N ALA A 162 1.47 -14.16 -19.88
CA ALA A 162 0.37 -13.21 -19.78
C ALA A 162 0.11 -12.46 -21.10
N ASP A 163 1.12 -12.28 -21.94
CA ASP A 163 1.02 -11.69 -23.28
C ASP A 163 0.09 -12.49 -24.20
N ARG A 164 0.03 -13.82 -24.04
CA ARG A 164 -0.77 -14.74 -24.87
C ARG A 164 -2.16 -15.03 -24.34
N LYS A 165 -2.43 -14.65 -23.10
CA LYS A 165 -3.73 -14.91 -22.44
C LYS A 165 -4.77 -13.87 -22.82
N ARG A 166 -6.01 -14.31 -22.99
CA ARG A 166 -7.15 -13.42 -23.11
C ARG A 166 -7.37 -12.68 -21.78
N MET A 167 -8.04 -11.54 -21.83
CA MET A 167 -8.37 -10.77 -20.62
C MET A 167 -9.18 -11.59 -19.60
N SER A 168 -10.11 -12.42 -20.06
CA SER A 168 -10.90 -13.32 -19.19
C SER A 168 -10.05 -14.39 -18.50
N GLU A 169 -9.00 -14.89 -19.16
CA GLU A 169 -8.04 -15.84 -18.58
C GLU A 169 -7.18 -15.19 -17.52
N ILE A 170 -6.65 -13.98 -17.82
CA ILE A 170 -5.89 -13.16 -16.85
C ILE A 170 -6.78 -12.85 -15.63
N SER A 171 -8.03 -12.42 -15.83
CA SER A 171 -8.96 -12.10 -14.74
C SER A 171 -9.19 -13.30 -13.81
N ARG A 172 -9.46 -14.47 -14.39
CA ARG A 172 -9.69 -15.71 -13.63
C ARG A 172 -8.44 -16.12 -12.84
N GLU A 173 -7.29 -16.14 -13.49
CA GLU A 173 -6.01 -16.54 -12.89
C GLU A 173 -5.55 -15.56 -11.82
N ALA A 174 -5.68 -14.25 -12.06
CA ALA A 174 -5.34 -13.22 -11.08
C ALA A 174 -6.19 -13.35 -9.80
N LYS A 175 -7.51 -13.59 -9.93
CA LYS A 175 -8.41 -13.80 -8.79
C LYS A 175 -8.04 -15.06 -8.01
N GLU A 176 -7.76 -16.17 -8.71
CA GLU A 176 -7.38 -17.43 -8.06
C GLU A 176 -6.04 -17.34 -7.34
N LEU A 177 -5.02 -16.79 -8.01
CA LEU A 177 -3.72 -16.58 -7.40
C LEU A 177 -3.81 -15.64 -6.18
N ALA A 178 -4.57 -14.55 -6.27
CA ALA A 178 -4.75 -13.62 -5.15
C ALA A 178 -5.47 -14.28 -3.97
N ARG A 179 -6.48 -15.12 -4.22
CA ARG A 179 -7.17 -15.89 -3.18
C ARG A 179 -6.20 -16.87 -2.50
N ARG A 180 -5.47 -17.67 -3.28
CA ARG A 180 -4.51 -18.66 -2.76
C ARG A 180 -3.33 -18.01 -2.03
N ALA A 181 -2.91 -16.81 -2.47
CA ALA A 181 -1.90 -16.02 -1.79
C ALA A 181 -2.35 -15.68 -0.35
N ARG A 182 -3.59 -15.18 -0.18
CA ARG A 182 -4.15 -14.85 1.14
C ARG A 182 -4.35 -16.10 2.00
N ASP A 183 -4.75 -17.22 1.38
CA ASP A 183 -4.91 -18.52 2.04
C ASP A 183 -3.57 -19.21 2.35
N ARG A 184 -2.41 -18.65 1.98
CA ARG A 184 -1.06 -19.25 2.12
C ARG A 184 -0.91 -20.59 1.38
N LYS A 185 -1.58 -20.73 0.23
CA LYS A 185 -1.64 -21.98 -0.56
C LYS A 185 -0.88 -21.90 -1.90
N LEU A 186 -0.07 -20.87 -2.10
CA LEU A 186 0.79 -20.78 -3.28
C LEU A 186 2.00 -21.71 -3.15
N THR A 187 2.36 -22.36 -4.25
CA THR A 187 3.63 -23.10 -4.35
C THR A 187 4.77 -22.16 -4.76
N PRO A 188 6.04 -22.51 -4.47
CA PRO A 188 7.19 -21.68 -4.84
C PRO A 188 7.25 -21.33 -6.34
N GLU A 189 6.81 -22.24 -7.20
CA GLU A 189 6.80 -22.06 -8.65
C GLU A 189 5.82 -20.95 -9.09
N GLU A 190 4.79 -20.69 -8.29
CA GLU A 190 3.75 -19.71 -8.61
C GLU A 190 4.13 -18.27 -8.25
N TYR A 191 5.21 -18.05 -7.49
CA TYR A 191 5.69 -16.71 -7.14
C TYR A 191 7.18 -16.51 -7.47
N THR A 192 7.73 -17.35 -8.34
CA THR A 192 9.10 -17.21 -8.87
C THR A 192 9.06 -17.18 -10.38
N GLY A 193 10.05 -16.52 -11.00
CA GLY A 193 10.16 -16.48 -12.47
C GLY A 193 9.37 -15.37 -13.15
N GLY A 194 8.87 -14.38 -12.39
CA GLY A 194 8.33 -13.14 -12.95
C GLY A 194 9.38 -12.38 -13.77
N THR A 195 8.94 -11.68 -14.82
CA THR A 195 9.79 -10.85 -15.66
C THR A 195 9.57 -9.37 -15.49
N PHE A 196 8.41 -8.99 -14.95
CA PHE A 196 7.98 -7.64 -14.60
C PHE A 196 6.87 -7.72 -13.56
N SER A 197 6.76 -6.75 -12.67
CA SER A 197 5.77 -6.75 -11.60
C SER A 197 4.78 -5.58 -11.71
N VAL A 198 3.57 -5.79 -11.16
CA VAL A 198 2.53 -4.77 -11.00
C VAL A 198 2.11 -4.73 -9.52
N SER A 199 2.04 -3.53 -8.96
CA SER A 199 1.56 -3.28 -7.60
C SER A 199 0.38 -2.32 -7.61
N ASN A 200 -0.75 -2.68 -7.01
CA ASN A 200 -1.97 -1.88 -7.02
C ASN A 200 -2.39 -1.52 -5.60
N LEU A 201 -2.35 -0.23 -5.27
CA LEU A 201 -2.84 0.34 -4.00
C LEU A 201 -4.06 1.26 -4.19
N GLY A 202 -4.64 1.29 -5.40
CA GLY A 202 -5.81 2.12 -5.69
C GLY A 202 -7.02 1.81 -4.82
N MET A 203 -7.21 0.55 -4.41
CA MET A 203 -8.28 0.14 -3.49
C MET A 203 -8.16 0.77 -2.09
N PHE A 204 -6.98 1.26 -1.73
CA PHE A 204 -6.72 1.94 -0.45
C PHE A 204 -6.81 3.47 -0.56
N GLY A 205 -7.23 4.01 -1.72
CA GLY A 205 -7.35 5.44 -1.97
C GLY A 205 -6.01 6.16 -2.16
N ILE A 206 -4.93 5.44 -2.48
CA ILE A 206 -3.61 6.03 -2.75
C ILE A 206 -3.58 6.55 -4.19
N ASP A 207 -3.53 7.86 -4.38
CA ASP A 207 -3.51 8.50 -5.71
C ASP A 207 -2.25 8.12 -6.50
N GLN A 208 -1.08 8.16 -5.84
CA GLN A 208 0.21 7.85 -6.46
C GLN A 208 1.19 7.30 -5.44
N PHE A 209 2.00 6.32 -5.84
CA PHE A 209 3.14 5.84 -5.04
C PHE A 209 4.24 5.29 -5.97
N THR A 210 5.43 5.10 -5.40
CA THR A 210 6.56 4.43 -6.06
C THR A 210 6.74 3.04 -5.47
N ALA A 211 6.72 2.01 -6.29
CA ALA A 211 6.97 0.64 -5.86
C ALA A 211 8.47 0.33 -5.89
N ILE A 212 8.92 -0.53 -4.99
CA ILE A 212 10.29 -1.02 -4.96
C ILE A 212 10.42 -2.12 -6.02
N ILE A 213 11.45 -2.03 -6.88
CA ILE A 213 11.74 -3.04 -7.89
C ILE A 213 12.00 -4.38 -7.20
N ASN A 214 11.45 -5.48 -7.76
CA ASN A 214 11.65 -6.84 -7.28
C ASN A 214 12.83 -7.49 -8.04
N PRO A 215 14.06 -7.49 -7.50
CA PRO A 215 15.20 -8.04 -8.24
C PRO A 215 14.98 -9.50 -8.59
N PRO A 216 15.44 -9.97 -9.79
CA PRO A 216 16.27 -9.29 -10.79
C PRO A 216 15.51 -8.53 -11.88
N GLU A 217 14.20 -8.31 -11.73
CA GLU A 217 13.37 -7.55 -12.67
C GLU A 217 13.91 -6.12 -12.85
N ALA A 218 13.81 -5.58 -14.09
CA ALA A 218 14.27 -4.24 -14.41
C ALA A 218 13.23 -3.15 -14.11
N GLY A 219 11.97 -3.52 -13.84
CA GLY A 219 10.94 -2.54 -13.55
C GLY A 219 9.71 -3.09 -12.85
N ILE A 220 8.95 -2.18 -12.26
CA ILE A 220 7.65 -2.45 -11.63
C ILE A 220 6.71 -1.29 -11.89
N LEU A 221 5.43 -1.58 -12.13
CA LEU A 221 4.38 -0.57 -12.31
C LEU A 221 3.51 -0.46 -11.06
N ALA A 222 3.47 0.72 -10.46
CA ALA A 222 2.57 1.10 -9.37
C ALA A 222 1.27 1.69 -9.94
N ILE A 223 0.12 1.21 -9.46
CA ILE A 223 -1.21 1.63 -9.89
C ILE A 223 -1.90 2.34 -8.74
N GLY A 224 -2.27 3.61 -8.95
CA GLY A 224 -2.96 4.44 -7.98
C GLY A 224 -4.48 4.25 -7.98
N ALA A 225 -5.17 5.12 -7.25
CA ALA A 225 -6.62 5.17 -7.19
C ALA A 225 -7.23 5.69 -8.50
N ILE A 226 -8.42 5.21 -8.80
CA ILE A 226 -9.25 5.75 -9.88
C ILE A 226 -10.17 6.81 -9.27
N GLU A 227 -10.06 8.04 -9.77
CA GLU A 227 -10.79 9.18 -9.25
C GLU A 227 -11.51 9.92 -10.37
N ASP A 228 -12.68 10.48 -10.05
CA ASP A 228 -13.37 11.41 -10.94
C ASP A 228 -12.73 12.80 -10.79
N LYS A 229 -12.10 13.29 -11.87
CA LYS A 229 -11.38 14.57 -11.88
C LYS A 229 -11.96 15.51 -12.94
N PRO A 230 -12.06 16.83 -12.65
CA PRO A 230 -12.36 17.82 -13.65
C PRO A 230 -11.14 17.97 -14.59
N VAL A 231 -11.36 17.77 -15.86
CA VAL A 231 -10.35 17.95 -16.93
C VAL A 231 -10.92 18.78 -18.06
N VAL A 232 -10.04 19.43 -18.82
CA VAL A 232 -10.47 20.17 -20.02
C VAL A 232 -10.44 19.22 -21.22
N VAL A 233 -11.60 19.03 -21.85
CA VAL A 233 -11.76 18.25 -23.08
C VAL A 233 -12.42 19.15 -24.11
N ASP A 234 -11.81 19.29 -25.27
CA ASP A 234 -12.29 20.18 -26.40
C ASP A 234 -12.61 21.61 -25.93
N GLY A 235 -11.78 22.14 -25.01
CA GLY A 235 -11.90 23.47 -24.47
C GLY A 235 -12.96 23.68 -23.37
N ALA A 236 -13.67 22.63 -22.97
CA ALA A 236 -14.68 22.66 -21.90
C ALA A 236 -14.31 21.77 -20.71
N PRO A 237 -14.64 22.16 -19.45
CA PRO A 237 -14.44 21.31 -18.30
C PRO A 237 -15.42 20.12 -18.34
N GLN A 238 -14.88 18.92 -18.16
CA GLN A 238 -15.63 17.67 -18.08
C GLN A 238 -15.12 16.83 -16.91
N VAL A 239 -16.00 16.05 -16.28
CA VAL A 239 -15.60 15.06 -15.29
C VAL A 239 -15.18 13.77 -16.01
N ARG A 240 -13.96 13.31 -15.74
CA ARG A 240 -13.39 12.08 -16.32
C ARG A 240 -12.79 11.19 -15.24
N LYS A 241 -12.89 9.88 -15.43
CA LYS A 241 -12.18 8.92 -14.56
C LYS A 241 -10.70 8.92 -14.93
N ARG A 242 -9.87 9.24 -13.94
CA ARG A 242 -8.42 9.35 -14.09
C ARG A 242 -7.73 8.33 -13.22
N LEU A 243 -6.62 7.80 -13.71
CA LEU A 243 -5.75 6.85 -13.04
C LEU A 243 -4.31 7.33 -13.17
N ARG A 244 -3.56 7.42 -12.07
CA ARG A 244 -2.11 7.58 -12.11
C ARG A 244 -1.42 6.24 -12.02
N ILE A 245 -0.44 6.06 -12.90
CA ILE A 245 0.49 4.94 -12.85
C ILE A 245 1.90 5.50 -12.72
N THR A 246 2.74 4.83 -11.92
CA THR A 246 4.15 5.18 -11.75
C THR A 246 5.01 3.96 -11.99
N MET A 247 5.92 4.03 -12.94
CA MET A 247 6.89 2.98 -13.21
C MET A 247 8.20 3.29 -12.49
N SER A 248 8.69 2.35 -11.69
CA SER A 248 10.05 2.36 -11.16
C SER A 248 10.95 1.57 -12.12
N CYS A 249 12.03 2.17 -12.56
CA CYS A 249 12.92 1.64 -13.61
C CYS A 249 14.35 1.50 -13.09
N ASP A 250 14.99 0.36 -13.34
CA ASP A 250 16.43 0.19 -13.17
C ASP A 250 17.17 0.88 -14.32
N HIS A 251 17.85 2.00 -14.04
CA HIS A 251 18.52 2.79 -15.08
C HIS A 251 19.73 2.10 -15.73
N ARG A 252 20.13 0.93 -15.24
CA ARG A 252 21.14 0.10 -15.89
C ARG A 252 20.59 -0.69 -17.09
N VAL A 253 19.26 -0.82 -17.17
CA VAL A 253 18.54 -1.61 -18.19
C VAL A 253 17.59 -0.73 -18.99
N ILE A 254 16.82 0.12 -18.32
CA ILE A 254 15.79 0.95 -18.91
C ILE A 254 16.22 2.41 -18.79
N ASP A 255 16.34 3.11 -19.89
CA ASP A 255 16.53 4.54 -19.91
C ASP A 255 15.21 5.31 -20.02
N GLY A 256 15.29 6.65 -19.89
CA GLY A 256 14.09 7.50 -19.84
C GLY A 256 13.22 7.40 -21.09
N ALA A 257 13.81 7.31 -22.28
CA ALA A 257 13.08 7.25 -23.56
C ALA A 257 12.36 5.90 -23.71
N VAL A 258 13.03 4.79 -23.38
CA VAL A 258 12.47 3.44 -23.43
C VAL A 258 11.29 3.30 -22.46
N GLY A 259 11.47 3.71 -21.20
CA GLY A 259 10.39 3.68 -20.20
C GLY A 259 9.19 4.58 -20.58
N ALA A 260 9.44 5.77 -21.13
CA ALA A 260 8.40 6.66 -21.61
C ALA A 260 7.62 6.04 -22.79
N ALA A 261 8.29 5.44 -23.78
CA ALA A 261 7.64 4.76 -24.89
C ALA A 261 6.75 3.60 -24.45
N PHE A 262 7.22 2.81 -23.47
CA PHE A 262 6.43 1.75 -22.85
C PHE A 262 5.16 2.33 -22.18
N LEU A 263 5.28 3.36 -21.34
CA LEU A 263 4.12 4.00 -20.69
C LEU A 263 3.15 4.60 -21.69
N GLN A 264 3.63 5.17 -22.81
CA GLN A 264 2.76 5.64 -23.90
C GLN A 264 1.96 4.50 -24.51
N THR A 265 2.58 3.33 -24.69
CA THR A 265 1.89 2.14 -25.21
C THR A 265 0.82 1.64 -24.24
N VAL A 266 1.14 1.54 -22.95
CA VAL A 266 0.17 1.19 -21.89
C VAL A 266 -0.99 2.18 -21.86
N ARG A 267 -0.69 3.48 -21.88
CA ARG A 267 -1.68 4.56 -21.93
C ARG A 267 -2.61 4.40 -23.13
N ARG A 268 -2.05 4.28 -24.35
CA ARG A 268 -2.83 4.12 -25.58
C ARG A 268 -3.78 2.92 -25.51
N MET A 269 -3.36 1.79 -24.93
CA MET A 269 -4.18 0.59 -24.79
C MET A 269 -5.30 0.76 -23.77
N ILE A 270 -5.04 1.41 -22.63
CA ILE A 270 -6.05 1.67 -21.61
C ILE A 270 -7.08 2.72 -22.09
N GLU A 271 -6.61 3.78 -22.73
CA GLU A 271 -7.47 4.83 -23.31
C GLU A 271 -8.22 4.35 -24.56
N ASN A 272 -7.78 3.26 -25.21
CA ASN A 272 -8.43 2.64 -26.37
C ASN A 272 -8.48 1.12 -26.19
N PRO A 273 -9.37 0.59 -25.31
CA PRO A 273 -9.34 -0.80 -24.87
C PRO A 273 -9.66 -1.82 -25.97
N LEU A 274 -10.16 -1.42 -27.12
CA LEU A 274 -10.27 -2.29 -28.29
C LEU A 274 -8.92 -2.87 -28.74
N LEU A 275 -7.81 -2.15 -28.49
CA LEU A 275 -6.45 -2.65 -28.76
C LEU A 275 -6.05 -3.86 -27.89
N LEU A 276 -6.81 -4.18 -26.85
CA LEU A 276 -6.55 -5.32 -25.95
C LEU A 276 -7.23 -6.61 -26.44
N VAL A 277 -8.15 -6.51 -27.39
CA VAL A 277 -8.90 -7.66 -27.94
C VAL A 277 -8.53 -7.94 -29.41
N TYR A 278 -7.72 -7.08 -30.02
CA TYR A 278 -7.18 -7.22 -31.37
C TYR A 278 -5.84 -7.92 -31.32
#